data_eaf84ce8bda674b034bbae17ff74dae0
#
_entry.id   eaf84ce8bda674b034bbae17ff74dae0
#
_cell.length_a   1.000
_cell.length_b   1.000
_cell.length_c   1.000
_cell.angle_alpha   90.00
_cell.angle_beta   90.00
_cell.angle_gamma   90.00
#
_symmetry.space_group_name_H-M   'P 1'
#
loop_
_entity.id
_entity.type
_entity.pdbx_description
1 polymer ?
#
loop_
_entity_poly.entity_id
_entity_poly.type
_entity_poly.pdbx_seq_one_letter_code
_entity_poly.pdbx_strand_id
1 'polypeptide(L)'
;MEIVSVADGYERMFWSYVNRDPMDYYFFMLDWTQRREQTKIFLAIEEKEVLGSLLVFADYNVQLRGSRMAVQKLLEYVDVEKVELQAPPDCEDLVCQKYKPRVKQDMVLMRLNRGEESIQITEKPVRLGVEDAEEVADLMRRCDPEWWGDTKAEKVRTSLETAFALGIKKDDRLVSAGSTRFVDFASNISMVATDEKYRSRGYATSIVSALVEEILKRSPIALIHVIADNAPAVRAYSKVGFKPYKTYLSLRR
;
A
#
# COMPACT_ATOMS: atom_id res chain seq x y z
N MET A 1 28.71 -7.85 5.64
CA MET A 1 27.23 -7.84 5.54
C MET A 1 26.76 -9.16 4.96
N GLU A 2 25.98 -9.90 5.72
CA GLU A 2 25.37 -11.19 5.38
C GLU A 2 23.88 -11.00 5.05
N ILE A 3 23.36 -11.79 4.11
CA ILE A 3 21.92 -11.81 3.80
C ILE A 3 21.36 -13.14 4.27
N VAL A 4 20.33 -13.05 5.12
CA VAL A 4 19.68 -14.23 5.73
C VAL A 4 18.19 -14.21 5.46
N SER A 5 17.59 -15.40 5.28
CA SER A 5 16.14 -15.54 5.21
C SER A 5 15.53 -15.53 6.62
N VAL A 6 14.45 -14.80 6.82
CA VAL A 6 13.74 -14.79 8.11
C VAL A 6 13.22 -16.18 8.47
N ALA A 7 12.85 -16.99 7.47
CA ALA A 7 12.38 -18.35 7.66
C ALA A 7 13.43 -19.29 8.27
N ASP A 8 14.73 -18.96 8.17
CA ASP A 8 15.85 -19.77 8.64
C ASP A 8 16.21 -19.48 10.11
N GLY A 9 15.23 -19.09 10.93
CA GLY A 9 15.41 -18.88 12.37
C GLY A 9 15.67 -17.42 12.80
N TYR A 10 15.57 -16.47 11.89
CA TYR A 10 15.81 -15.04 12.15
C TYR A 10 14.55 -14.25 12.52
N GLU A 11 13.43 -14.90 12.84
CA GLU A 11 12.16 -14.23 13.17
C GLU A 11 12.28 -13.26 14.35
N ARG A 12 13.01 -13.62 15.41
CA ARG A 12 13.19 -12.74 16.57
C ARG A 12 13.88 -11.43 16.18
N MET A 13 14.90 -11.52 15.32
CA MET A 13 15.65 -10.36 14.83
C MET A 13 14.77 -9.51 13.91
N PHE A 14 14.01 -10.15 13.02
CA PHE A 14 13.03 -9.49 12.17
C PHE A 14 12.02 -8.67 12.99
N TRP A 15 11.35 -9.28 13.97
CA TRP A 15 10.39 -8.58 14.81
C TRP A 15 11.02 -7.43 15.61
N SER A 16 12.22 -7.62 16.13
CA SER A 16 12.94 -6.54 16.81
C SER A 16 13.25 -5.37 15.89
N TYR A 17 13.50 -5.63 14.62
CA TYR A 17 13.81 -4.62 13.62
C TYR A 17 12.56 -3.86 13.15
N VAL A 18 11.52 -4.56 12.69
CA VAL A 18 10.32 -3.93 12.12
C VAL A 18 9.48 -3.20 13.17
N ASN A 19 9.53 -3.62 14.44
CA ASN A 19 8.84 -2.95 15.53
C ASN A 19 9.44 -1.58 15.91
N ARG A 20 10.60 -1.20 15.36
CA ARG A 20 11.15 0.16 15.53
C ARG A 20 10.33 1.21 14.77
N ASP A 21 9.72 0.81 13.65
CA ASP A 21 8.85 1.67 12.83
C ASP A 21 7.73 0.85 12.17
N PRO A 22 6.69 0.44 12.93
CA PRO A 22 5.63 -0.43 12.41
C PRO A 22 4.88 0.13 11.19
N MET A 23 4.84 1.46 11.01
CA MET A 23 4.18 2.09 9.87
C MET A 23 4.99 1.90 8.58
N ASP A 24 6.32 2.09 8.63
CA ASP A 24 7.22 1.83 7.49
C ASP A 24 7.23 0.35 7.09
N TYR A 25 7.17 -0.52 8.10
CA TYR A 25 7.20 -1.98 7.93
C TYR A 25 5.80 -2.63 7.93
N TYR A 26 4.73 -1.85 7.72
CA TYR A 26 3.35 -2.36 7.74
C TYR A 26 3.16 -3.61 6.88
N PHE A 27 3.59 -3.58 5.62
CA PHE A 27 3.44 -4.73 4.72
C PHE A 27 4.33 -5.91 5.11
N PHE A 28 5.53 -5.68 5.64
CA PHE A 28 6.38 -6.75 6.16
C PHE A 28 5.70 -7.51 7.28
N MET A 29 5.12 -6.79 8.24
CA MET A 29 4.40 -7.39 9.37
C MET A 29 3.11 -8.08 8.94
N LEU A 30 2.31 -7.42 8.10
CA LEU A 30 1.04 -7.96 7.58
C LEU A 30 1.26 -9.24 6.79
N ASP A 31 2.18 -9.22 5.81
CA ASP A 31 2.38 -10.33 4.90
C ASP A 31 3.01 -11.53 5.61
N TRP A 32 3.96 -11.28 6.52
CA TRP A 32 4.56 -12.34 7.32
C TRP A 32 3.59 -13.03 8.27
N THR A 33 2.61 -12.30 8.82
CA THR A 33 1.62 -12.86 9.76
C THR A 33 0.42 -13.52 9.08
N GLN A 34 -0.10 -12.91 7.99
CA GLN A 34 -1.36 -13.31 7.40
C GLN A 34 -1.25 -14.02 6.05
N ARG A 35 -0.09 -13.89 5.37
CA ARG A 35 0.13 -14.37 4.00
C ARG A 35 1.50 -15.03 3.82
N ARG A 36 1.96 -15.72 4.86
CA ARG A 36 3.33 -16.26 4.97
C ARG A 36 3.73 -17.15 3.79
N GLU A 37 2.82 -17.99 3.32
CA GLU A 37 3.09 -18.92 2.20
C GLU A 37 3.43 -18.21 0.88
N GLN A 38 2.99 -16.95 0.72
CA GLN A 38 3.27 -16.12 -0.45
C GLN A 38 4.36 -15.08 -0.18
N THR A 39 5.03 -15.14 0.98
CA THR A 39 5.92 -14.09 1.45
C THR A 39 7.33 -14.63 1.70
N LYS A 40 8.32 -13.98 1.09
CA LYS A 40 9.74 -14.20 1.37
C LYS A 40 10.29 -12.91 1.98
N ILE A 41 11.00 -13.02 3.11
CA ILE A 41 11.65 -11.87 3.76
C ILE A 41 13.12 -12.19 4.00
N PHE A 42 13.98 -11.27 3.61
CA PHE A 42 15.42 -11.33 3.84
C PHE A 42 15.88 -10.12 4.65
N LEU A 43 16.88 -10.32 5.48
CA LEU A 43 17.55 -9.29 6.28
C LEU A 43 19.01 -9.17 5.85
N ALA A 44 19.48 -7.94 5.74
CA ALA A 44 20.90 -7.61 5.59
C ALA A 44 21.47 -7.34 6.97
N ILE A 45 22.40 -8.19 7.43
CA ILE A 45 22.94 -8.16 8.80
C ILE A 45 24.44 -7.89 8.76
N GLU A 46 24.89 -7.02 9.65
CA GLU A 46 26.31 -6.78 9.91
C GLU A 46 26.52 -6.59 11.43
N GLU A 47 27.50 -7.29 12.00
CA GLU A 47 27.82 -7.24 13.44
C GLU A 47 26.59 -7.43 14.36
N LYS A 48 25.66 -8.33 13.97
CA LYS A 48 24.37 -8.62 14.64
C LYS A 48 23.32 -7.52 14.54
N GLU A 49 23.56 -6.46 13.78
CA GLU A 49 22.57 -5.42 13.49
C GLU A 49 21.92 -5.62 12.14
N VAL A 50 20.61 -5.38 12.04
CA VAL A 50 19.87 -5.36 10.79
C VAL A 50 20.01 -3.98 10.17
N LEU A 51 20.63 -3.90 8.99
CA LEU A 51 20.86 -2.67 8.23
C LEU A 51 19.84 -2.47 7.11
N GLY A 52 19.07 -3.50 6.77
CA GLY A 52 18.03 -3.43 5.76
C GLY A 52 17.23 -4.72 5.65
N SER A 53 16.12 -4.63 4.94
CA SER A 53 15.22 -5.76 4.70
C SER A 53 14.63 -5.73 3.30
N LEU A 54 14.36 -6.92 2.78
CA LEU A 54 13.66 -7.18 1.52
C LEU A 54 12.43 -8.01 1.83
N LEU A 55 11.27 -7.57 1.34
CA LEU A 55 10.05 -8.37 1.24
C LEU A 55 9.76 -8.64 -0.23
N VAL A 56 9.46 -9.90 -0.55
CA VAL A 56 8.87 -10.32 -1.83
C VAL A 56 7.54 -11.00 -1.53
N PHE A 57 6.45 -10.41 -2.01
CA PHE A 57 5.11 -10.94 -1.86
C PHE A 57 4.53 -11.35 -3.21
N ALA A 58 3.95 -12.56 -3.28
CA ALA A 58 3.30 -13.13 -4.46
C ALA A 58 4.19 -13.11 -5.72
N ASP A 59 5.51 -13.18 -5.54
CA ASP A 59 6.54 -13.20 -6.58
C ASP A 59 6.50 -12.00 -7.56
N TYR A 60 5.92 -10.86 -7.16
CA TYR A 60 5.96 -9.64 -7.95
C TYR A 60 6.00 -8.33 -7.13
N ASN A 61 5.46 -8.31 -5.92
CA ASN A 61 5.48 -7.11 -5.07
C ASN A 61 6.72 -7.13 -4.20
N VAL A 62 7.59 -6.15 -4.38
CA VAL A 62 8.90 -6.08 -3.74
C VAL A 62 9.00 -4.81 -2.91
N GLN A 63 9.44 -4.94 -1.67
CA GLN A 63 9.73 -3.79 -0.83
C GLN A 63 11.13 -3.89 -0.24
N LEU A 64 11.89 -2.84 -0.41
CA LEU A 64 13.25 -2.68 0.10
C LEU A 64 13.27 -1.56 1.15
N ARG A 65 13.91 -1.82 2.27
CA ARG A 65 14.12 -0.84 3.35
C ARG A 65 15.54 -0.95 3.87
N GLY A 66 16.07 0.15 4.39
CA GLY A 66 17.38 0.18 5.02
C GLY A 66 18.40 1.08 4.33
N SER A 67 19.66 0.93 4.68
CA SER A 67 20.75 1.71 4.09
C SER A 67 20.98 1.35 2.61
N ARG A 68 21.52 2.30 1.84
CA ARG A 68 21.85 2.09 0.42
C ARG A 68 22.72 0.84 0.20
N MET A 69 23.71 0.61 1.06
CA MET A 69 24.57 -0.59 1.01
C MET A 69 23.78 -1.88 1.21
N ALA A 70 22.85 -1.88 2.17
CA ALA A 70 21.99 -3.03 2.44
C ALA A 70 21.04 -3.27 1.25
N VAL A 71 20.41 -2.22 0.70
CA VAL A 71 19.53 -2.32 -0.48
C VAL A 71 20.28 -2.87 -1.68
N GLN A 72 21.52 -2.44 -1.93
CA GLN A 72 22.34 -2.96 -3.03
C GLN A 72 22.54 -4.48 -2.91
N LYS A 73 22.85 -4.97 -1.72
CA LYS A 73 23.04 -6.41 -1.48
C LYS A 73 21.71 -7.18 -1.55
N LEU A 74 20.64 -6.64 -0.97
CA LEU A 74 19.32 -7.27 -1.01
C LEU A 74 18.74 -7.36 -2.42
N LEU A 75 19.07 -6.42 -3.31
CA LEU A 75 18.65 -6.47 -4.72
C LEU A 75 19.17 -7.71 -5.45
N GLU A 76 20.32 -8.28 -5.06
CA GLU A 76 20.85 -9.53 -5.64
C GLU A 76 19.92 -10.72 -5.38
N TYR A 77 19.10 -10.66 -4.31
CA TYR A 77 18.15 -11.71 -3.91
C TYR A 77 16.73 -11.52 -4.48
N VAL A 78 16.51 -10.47 -5.25
CA VAL A 78 15.23 -10.25 -5.94
C VAL A 78 15.26 -10.95 -7.29
N ASP A 79 14.64 -12.12 -7.38
CA ASP A 79 14.52 -12.92 -8.59
C ASP A 79 13.07 -12.90 -9.10
N VAL A 80 12.65 -11.75 -9.65
CA VAL A 80 11.33 -11.55 -10.23
C VAL A 80 11.45 -10.70 -11.50
N GLU A 81 10.74 -11.11 -12.57
CA GLU A 81 10.78 -10.40 -13.87
C GLU A 81 9.79 -9.24 -13.91
N LYS A 82 8.55 -9.48 -13.50
CA LYS A 82 7.51 -8.45 -13.35
C LYS A 82 7.55 -7.96 -11.93
N VAL A 83 7.73 -6.67 -11.74
CA VAL A 83 7.91 -6.12 -10.41
C VAL A 83 7.09 -4.86 -10.19
N GLU A 84 6.41 -4.82 -9.05
CA GLU A 84 5.95 -3.60 -8.40
C GLU A 84 6.85 -3.40 -7.18
N LEU A 85 7.74 -2.40 -7.23
CA LEU A 85 8.80 -2.26 -6.25
C LEU A 85 8.72 -0.93 -5.53
N GLN A 86 8.94 -0.97 -4.21
CA GLN A 86 9.20 0.21 -3.39
C GLN A 86 10.60 0.13 -2.78
N ALA A 87 11.33 1.24 -2.82
CA ALA A 87 12.66 1.37 -2.23
C ALA A 87 12.86 2.77 -1.61
N PRO A 88 13.89 2.97 -0.79
CA PRO A 88 14.33 4.30 -0.39
C PRO A 88 14.67 5.15 -1.63
N PRO A 89 14.32 6.47 -1.63
CA PRO A 89 14.54 7.33 -2.81
C PRO A 89 16.01 7.44 -3.24
N ASP A 90 16.93 7.39 -2.29
CA ASP A 90 18.39 7.44 -2.54
C ASP A 90 18.96 6.17 -3.20
N CYS A 91 18.11 5.17 -3.44
CA CYS A 91 18.47 3.92 -4.14
C CYS A 91 17.93 3.87 -5.58
N GLU A 92 17.44 4.98 -6.14
CA GLU A 92 16.82 5.03 -7.46
C GLU A 92 17.71 4.46 -8.56
N ASP A 93 18.96 4.86 -8.62
CA ASP A 93 19.92 4.42 -9.63
C ASP A 93 20.16 2.90 -9.57
N LEU A 94 20.30 2.32 -8.36
CA LEU A 94 20.46 0.88 -8.15
C LEU A 94 19.27 0.09 -8.69
N VAL A 95 18.08 0.54 -8.37
CA VAL A 95 16.85 -0.15 -8.75
C VAL A 95 16.56 0.01 -10.24
N CYS A 96 16.75 1.22 -10.81
CA CYS A 96 16.54 1.49 -12.23
C CYS A 96 17.59 0.78 -13.11
N GLN A 97 18.82 0.59 -12.64
CA GLN A 97 19.81 -0.21 -13.34
C GLN A 97 19.37 -1.68 -13.48
N LYS A 98 18.77 -2.26 -12.43
CA LYS A 98 18.29 -3.65 -12.46
C LYS A 98 17.03 -3.80 -13.32
N TYR A 99 16.03 -2.91 -13.19
CA TYR A 99 14.68 -3.18 -13.67
C TYR A 99 14.23 -2.42 -14.91
N LYS A 100 14.85 -1.30 -15.31
CA LYS A 100 14.42 -0.47 -16.45
C LYS A 100 12.88 -0.25 -16.44
N PRO A 101 12.34 0.50 -15.47
CA PRO A 101 10.91 0.57 -15.22
C PRO A 101 10.12 1.23 -16.36
N ARG A 102 8.87 0.79 -16.55
CA ARG A 102 7.88 1.49 -17.40
C ARG A 102 7.30 2.70 -16.69
N VAL A 103 6.99 2.53 -15.39
CA VAL A 103 6.45 3.58 -14.53
C VAL A 103 7.39 3.77 -13.36
N LYS A 104 7.70 5.03 -13.06
CA LYS A 104 8.50 5.45 -11.91
C LYS A 104 7.89 6.69 -11.31
N GLN A 105 7.68 6.70 -10.00
CA GLN A 105 7.05 7.80 -9.29
C GLN A 105 7.46 7.82 -7.81
N ASP A 106 7.40 8.97 -7.19
CA ASP A 106 7.51 9.09 -5.74
C ASP A 106 6.16 8.78 -5.09
N MET A 107 6.22 7.97 -4.04
CA MET A 107 5.04 7.59 -3.25
C MET A 107 5.20 8.06 -1.82
N VAL A 108 4.20 8.75 -1.30
CA VAL A 108 4.16 9.19 0.09
C VAL A 108 3.27 8.26 0.90
N LEU A 109 3.83 7.68 1.95
CA LEU A 109 3.05 7.10 3.03
C LEU A 109 2.53 8.25 3.90
N MET A 110 1.22 8.33 4.04
CA MET A 110 0.57 9.25 4.98
C MET A 110 -0.05 8.46 6.13
N ARG A 111 -0.06 9.06 7.33
CA ARG A 111 -0.66 8.47 8.53
C ARG A 111 -1.66 9.41 9.17
N LEU A 112 -2.63 8.82 9.88
CA LEU A 112 -3.60 9.52 10.73
C LEU A 112 -3.75 8.74 12.03
N ASN A 113 -3.53 9.38 13.17
CA ASN A 113 -3.73 8.74 14.47
C ASN A 113 -5.16 8.99 14.96
N ARG A 114 -5.70 8.05 15.74
CA ARG A 114 -7.01 8.23 16.40
C ARG A 114 -7.03 9.53 17.20
N GLY A 115 -8.11 10.32 17.03
CA GLY A 115 -8.27 11.63 17.63
C GLY A 115 -7.76 12.80 16.78
N GLU A 116 -7.11 12.53 15.64
CA GLU A 116 -6.68 13.56 14.68
C GLU A 116 -7.60 13.64 13.43
N GLU A 117 -8.61 12.75 13.36
CA GLU A 117 -9.52 12.68 12.22
C GLU A 117 -10.47 13.88 12.11
N SER A 118 -10.66 14.33 10.88
CA SER A 118 -11.67 15.31 10.48
C SER A 118 -12.61 14.66 9.46
N ILE A 119 -13.69 14.08 9.97
CA ILE A 119 -14.63 13.31 9.15
C ILE A 119 -15.50 14.24 8.30
N GLN A 120 -15.49 14.00 6.97
CA GLN A 120 -16.20 14.81 5.98
C GLN A 120 -16.94 13.89 5.01
N ILE A 121 -18.13 13.45 5.37
CA ILE A 121 -18.99 12.59 4.54
C ILE A 121 -20.11 13.46 3.96
N THR A 122 -19.94 13.92 2.71
CA THR A 122 -20.97 14.66 1.97
C THR A 122 -21.91 13.75 1.21
N GLU A 123 -21.46 12.55 0.87
CA GLU A 123 -22.25 11.49 0.23
C GLU A 123 -22.00 10.19 0.97
N LYS A 124 -23.07 9.54 1.47
CA LYS A 124 -22.95 8.33 2.28
C LYS A 124 -22.56 7.13 1.40
N PRO A 125 -21.40 6.50 1.65
CA PRO A 125 -20.99 5.32 0.92
C PRO A 125 -21.83 4.09 1.30
N VAL A 126 -21.94 3.15 0.35
CA VAL A 126 -22.53 1.84 0.58
C VAL A 126 -21.44 0.77 0.70
N ARG A 127 -21.73 -0.33 1.40
CA ARG A 127 -20.84 -1.48 1.48
C ARG A 127 -20.78 -2.17 0.12
N LEU A 128 -19.55 -2.48 -0.33
CA LEU A 128 -19.32 -3.29 -1.54
C LEU A 128 -18.97 -4.73 -1.12
N GLY A 129 -19.53 -5.68 -1.86
CA GLY A 129 -19.30 -7.11 -1.73
C GLY A 129 -18.59 -7.71 -2.94
N VAL A 130 -18.44 -9.04 -2.93
CA VAL A 130 -17.82 -9.79 -4.03
C VAL A 130 -18.62 -9.70 -5.34
N GLU A 131 -19.91 -9.43 -5.25
CA GLU A 131 -20.83 -9.19 -6.37
C GLU A 131 -20.50 -7.91 -7.14
N ASP A 132 -19.88 -6.91 -6.47
CA ASP A 132 -19.49 -5.64 -7.08
C ASP A 132 -18.12 -5.71 -7.79
N ALA A 133 -17.46 -6.88 -7.84
CA ALA A 133 -16.07 -7.02 -8.29
C ALA A 133 -15.85 -6.52 -9.72
N GLU A 134 -16.80 -6.74 -10.64
CA GLU A 134 -16.71 -6.27 -12.02
C GLU A 134 -16.78 -4.74 -12.09
N GLU A 135 -17.74 -4.14 -11.39
CA GLU A 135 -17.87 -2.67 -11.33
C GLU A 135 -16.64 -1.99 -10.72
N VAL A 136 -16.07 -2.60 -9.67
CA VAL A 136 -14.84 -2.10 -9.03
C VAL A 136 -13.65 -2.21 -9.97
N ALA A 137 -13.48 -3.36 -10.66
CA ALA A 137 -12.40 -3.53 -11.63
C ALA A 137 -12.53 -2.53 -12.80
N ASP A 138 -13.74 -2.32 -13.30
CA ASP A 138 -14.01 -1.33 -14.35
C ASP A 138 -13.69 0.10 -13.89
N LEU A 139 -14.10 0.46 -12.67
CA LEU A 139 -13.76 1.76 -12.10
C LEU A 139 -12.26 1.94 -12.00
N MET A 140 -11.53 0.94 -11.50
CA MET A 140 -10.06 0.99 -11.38
C MET A 140 -9.39 1.21 -12.73
N ARG A 141 -9.75 0.41 -13.76
CA ARG A 141 -9.20 0.53 -15.13
C ARG A 141 -9.44 1.91 -15.74
N ARG A 142 -10.61 2.50 -15.49
CA ARG A 142 -10.94 3.86 -16.00
C ARG A 142 -10.21 4.97 -15.24
N CYS A 143 -9.94 4.78 -13.95
CA CYS A 143 -9.30 5.81 -13.12
C CYS A 143 -7.81 5.95 -13.38
N ASP A 144 -7.13 4.83 -13.63
CA ASP A 144 -5.70 4.78 -13.89
C ASP A 144 -5.39 3.59 -14.82
N PRO A 145 -5.54 3.79 -16.15
CA PRO A 145 -5.28 2.73 -17.13
C PRO A 145 -3.83 2.25 -17.15
N GLU A 146 -2.88 3.11 -16.78
CA GLU A 146 -1.47 2.78 -16.77
C GLU A 146 -1.13 1.81 -15.61
N TRP A 147 -1.70 2.07 -14.43
CA TRP A 147 -1.45 1.25 -13.25
C TRP A 147 -2.42 0.07 -13.11
N TRP A 148 -3.70 0.28 -13.46
CA TRP A 148 -4.76 -0.73 -13.24
C TRP A 148 -5.36 -1.30 -14.53
N GLY A 149 -4.83 -0.96 -15.71
CA GLY A 149 -5.42 -1.34 -17.00
C GLY A 149 -5.59 -2.84 -17.22
N ASP A 150 -4.73 -3.66 -16.62
CA ASP A 150 -4.77 -5.13 -16.66
C ASP A 150 -5.51 -5.77 -15.46
N THR A 151 -6.17 -4.97 -14.61
CA THR A 151 -6.91 -5.46 -13.44
C THR A 151 -8.11 -6.31 -13.87
N LYS A 152 -8.10 -7.58 -13.44
CA LYS A 152 -9.19 -8.54 -13.71
C LYS A 152 -10.18 -8.54 -12.55
N ALA A 153 -11.47 -8.70 -12.86
CA ALA A 153 -12.53 -8.80 -11.86
C ALA A 153 -12.30 -9.94 -10.86
N GLU A 154 -11.71 -11.05 -11.30
CA GLU A 154 -11.37 -12.19 -10.43
C GLU A 154 -10.39 -11.79 -9.33
N LYS A 155 -9.35 -11.02 -9.66
CA LYS A 155 -8.39 -10.50 -8.67
C LYS A 155 -9.09 -9.56 -7.67
N VAL A 156 -10.01 -8.74 -8.15
CA VAL A 156 -10.80 -7.84 -7.30
C VAL A 156 -11.75 -8.64 -6.40
N ARG A 157 -12.43 -9.66 -6.93
CA ARG A 157 -13.30 -10.57 -6.18
C ARG A 157 -12.56 -11.18 -4.98
N THR A 158 -11.41 -11.81 -5.24
CA THR A 158 -10.56 -12.39 -4.18
C THR A 158 -10.13 -11.33 -3.15
N SER A 159 -9.87 -10.09 -3.60
CA SER A 159 -9.56 -9.01 -2.66
C SER A 159 -10.76 -8.63 -1.78
N LEU A 160 -11.97 -8.58 -2.35
CA LEU A 160 -13.20 -8.20 -1.65
C LEU A 160 -13.66 -9.24 -0.62
N GLU A 161 -13.27 -10.51 -0.77
CA GLU A 161 -13.54 -11.56 0.23
C GLU A 161 -12.98 -11.22 1.62
N THR A 162 -11.84 -10.52 1.67
CA THR A 162 -11.13 -10.21 2.92
C THR A 162 -11.04 -8.72 3.23
N ALA A 163 -11.31 -7.84 2.25
CA ALA A 163 -11.26 -6.41 2.43
C ALA A 163 -12.60 -5.83 2.89
N PHE A 164 -12.52 -4.76 3.67
CA PHE A 164 -13.65 -3.89 3.89
C PHE A 164 -13.65 -2.81 2.79
N ALA A 165 -14.65 -2.84 1.91
CA ALA A 165 -14.74 -1.94 0.77
C ALA A 165 -16.03 -1.12 0.81
N LEU A 166 -15.93 0.15 0.42
CA LEU A 166 -17.02 1.11 0.34
C LEU A 166 -17.09 1.73 -1.06
N GLY A 167 -18.28 2.05 -1.52
CA GLY A 167 -18.51 2.70 -2.81
C GLY A 167 -19.59 3.77 -2.77
N ILE A 168 -19.53 4.69 -3.73
CA ILE A 168 -20.60 5.66 -4.03
C ILE A 168 -21.11 5.31 -5.41
N LYS A 169 -22.43 5.08 -5.51
CA LYS A 169 -23.14 4.85 -6.78
C LYS A 169 -23.97 6.09 -7.17
N LYS A 170 -24.00 6.39 -8.46
CA LYS A 170 -24.85 7.41 -9.08
C LYS A 170 -25.48 6.80 -10.33
N ASP A 171 -26.80 6.93 -10.44
CA ASP A 171 -27.57 6.34 -11.52
C ASP A 171 -27.21 4.83 -11.72
N ASP A 172 -27.22 4.10 -10.61
CA ASP A 172 -26.85 2.67 -10.50
C ASP A 172 -25.43 2.31 -10.93
N ARG A 173 -24.56 3.28 -11.15
CA ARG A 173 -23.17 3.10 -11.54
C ARG A 173 -22.22 3.43 -10.42
N LEU A 174 -21.21 2.59 -10.19
CA LEU A 174 -20.12 2.85 -9.24
C LEU A 174 -19.22 3.97 -9.79
N VAL A 175 -19.15 5.09 -9.05
CA VAL A 175 -18.39 6.29 -9.43
C VAL A 175 -17.21 6.60 -8.51
N SER A 176 -17.23 6.08 -7.30
CA SER A 176 -16.08 6.15 -6.38
C SER A 176 -16.05 4.92 -5.49
N ALA A 177 -14.86 4.43 -5.18
CA ALA A 177 -14.68 3.28 -4.30
C ALA A 177 -13.37 3.40 -3.51
N GLY A 178 -13.31 2.71 -2.38
CA GLY A 178 -12.12 2.55 -1.57
C GLY A 178 -12.19 1.32 -0.70
N SER A 179 -11.03 0.80 -0.28
CA SER A 179 -10.96 -0.41 0.52
C SER A 179 -9.84 -0.37 1.55
N THR A 180 -10.02 -1.14 2.63
CA THR A 180 -9.01 -1.38 3.66
C THR A 180 -9.04 -2.82 4.13
N ARG A 181 -7.95 -3.27 4.74
CA ARG A 181 -7.90 -4.46 5.58
C ARG A 181 -7.58 -4.04 7.00
N PHE A 182 -8.33 -4.59 7.95
CA PHE A 182 -8.13 -4.26 9.35
C PHE A 182 -6.97 -5.06 9.93
N VAL A 183 -6.07 -4.33 10.61
CA VAL A 183 -4.96 -4.88 11.36
C VAL A 183 -4.86 -4.10 12.67
N ASP A 184 -4.62 -4.80 13.78
CA ASP A 184 -4.77 -4.23 15.13
C ASP A 184 -3.86 -3.02 15.41
N PHE A 185 -2.61 -3.03 14.94
CA PHE A 185 -1.66 -1.95 15.19
C PHE A 185 -1.82 -0.75 14.25
N ALA A 186 -2.25 -0.99 13.00
CA ALA A 186 -2.55 0.02 11.98
C ALA A 186 -3.33 -0.62 10.84
N SER A 187 -4.19 0.13 10.15
CA SER A 187 -4.87 -0.35 8.95
C SER A 187 -4.61 0.55 7.75
N ASN A 188 -4.25 -0.06 6.61
CA ASN A 188 -3.93 0.67 5.40
C ASN A 188 -5.12 0.73 4.44
N ILE A 189 -5.45 1.93 3.97
CA ILE A 189 -6.38 2.14 2.86
C ILE A 189 -5.63 1.77 1.58
N SER A 190 -6.03 0.69 0.93
CA SER A 190 -5.26 0.05 -0.14
C SER A 190 -5.69 0.46 -1.55
N MET A 191 -6.87 1.02 -1.71
CA MET A 191 -7.40 1.51 -2.99
C MET A 191 -8.33 2.69 -2.73
N VAL A 192 -8.17 3.76 -3.48
CA VAL A 192 -9.15 4.85 -3.61
C VAL A 192 -9.23 5.24 -5.10
N ALA A 193 -10.40 5.06 -5.69
CA ALA A 193 -10.65 5.39 -7.09
C ALA A 193 -11.89 6.27 -7.22
N THR A 194 -11.84 7.28 -8.10
CA THR A 194 -13.02 8.11 -8.44
C THR A 194 -13.01 8.38 -9.93
N ASP A 195 -14.08 8.00 -10.60
CA ASP A 195 -14.31 8.22 -12.05
C ASP A 195 -14.07 9.70 -12.38
N GLU A 196 -13.35 9.97 -13.46
CA GLU A 196 -12.91 11.31 -13.84
C GLU A 196 -14.06 12.30 -13.93
N LYS A 197 -15.20 11.89 -14.50
CA LYS A 197 -16.42 12.71 -14.65
C LYS A 197 -17.05 13.11 -13.32
N TYR A 198 -16.68 12.44 -12.24
CA TYR A 198 -17.21 12.65 -10.89
C TYR A 198 -16.19 13.20 -9.90
N ARG A 199 -14.97 13.54 -10.34
CA ARG A 199 -13.94 14.19 -9.52
C ARG A 199 -14.39 15.58 -9.05
N SER A 200 -13.71 16.10 -8.04
CA SER A 200 -13.98 17.42 -7.43
C SER A 200 -15.35 17.59 -6.76
N ARG A 201 -16.08 16.48 -6.51
CA ARG A 201 -17.40 16.47 -5.84
C ARG A 201 -17.33 15.97 -4.38
N GLY A 202 -16.13 15.78 -3.82
CA GLY A 202 -15.93 15.31 -2.45
C GLY A 202 -16.06 13.79 -2.25
N TYR A 203 -16.30 13.00 -3.29
CA TYR A 203 -16.53 11.54 -3.17
C TYR A 203 -15.33 10.79 -2.60
N ALA A 204 -14.11 11.07 -3.07
CA ALA A 204 -12.91 10.47 -2.50
C ALA A 204 -12.75 10.82 -1.01
N THR A 205 -13.03 12.07 -0.63
CA THR A 205 -13.00 12.51 0.77
C THR A 205 -14.04 11.76 1.60
N SER A 206 -15.28 11.59 1.09
CA SER A 206 -16.34 10.83 1.77
C SER A 206 -15.98 9.36 1.96
N ILE A 207 -15.43 8.71 0.92
CA ILE A 207 -14.95 7.32 1.00
C ILE A 207 -13.85 7.18 2.04
N VAL A 208 -12.82 8.04 1.98
CA VAL A 208 -11.69 7.99 2.92
C VAL A 208 -12.14 8.28 4.34
N SER A 209 -13.02 9.26 4.55
CA SER A 209 -13.61 9.56 5.87
C SER A 209 -14.35 8.35 6.45
N ALA A 210 -15.21 7.71 5.67
CA ALA A 210 -15.96 6.54 6.12
C ALA A 210 -15.06 5.33 6.40
N LEU A 211 -14.01 5.13 5.59
CA LEU A 211 -12.99 4.10 5.87
C LEU A 211 -12.22 4.40 7.15
N VAL A 212 -11.84 5.66 7.39
CA VAL A 212 -11.16 6.09 8.62
C VAL A 212 -12.02 5.84 9.84
N GLU A 213 -13.33 6.17 9.81
CA GLU A 213 -14.24 5.85 10.92
C GLU A 213 -14.24 4.36 11.26
N GLU A 214 -14.28 3.48 10.26
CA GLU A 214 -14.26 2.03 10.48
C GLU A 214 -12.89 1.52 10.94
N ILE A 215 -11.81 2.09 10.41
CA ILE A 215 -10.45 1.75 10.83
C ILE A 215 -10.25 2.12 12.30
N LEU A 216 -10.58 3.34 12.69
CA LEU A 216 -10.28 3.84 14.04
C LEU A 216 -11.14 3.20 15.15
N LYS A 217 -12.18 2.44 14.80
CA LYS A 217 -12.88 1.56 15.75
C LYS A 217 -12.02 0.34 16.15
N ARG A 218 -11.08 -0.08 15.29
CA ARG A 218 -10.32 -1.34 15.41
C ARG A 218 -8.82 -1.11 15.57
N SER A 219 -8.26 -0.14 14.86
CA SER A 219 -6.83 0.18 14.84
C SER A 219 -6.60 1.59 15.35
N PRO A 220 -5.50 1.88 16.06
CA PRO A 220 -5.18 3.24 16.51
C PRO A 220 -4.71 4.16 15.38
N ILE A 221 -4.31 3.61 14.23
CA ILE A 221 -3.67 4.34 13.13
C ILE A 221 -4.29 3.92 11.79
N ALA A 222 -4.66 4.92 10.97
CA ALA A 222 -4.95 4.73 9.55
C ALA A 222 -3.75 5.14 8.70
N LEU A 223 -3.44 4.32 7.71
CA LEU A 223 -2.36 4.53 6.73
C LEU A 223 -2.94 4.64 5.33
N ILE A 224 -2.29 5.41 4.47
CA ILE A 224 -2.59 5.47 3.04
C ILE A 224 -1.33 5.82 2.25
N HIS A 225 -1.14 5.16 1.10
CA HIS A 225 -0.09 5.50 0.15
C HIS A 225 -0.68 6.37 -0.97
N VAL A 226 0.04 7.40 -1.36
CA VAL A 226 -0.37 8.31 -2.44
C VAL A 226 0.83 8.69 -3.30
N ILE A 227 0.61 8.78 -4.61
CA ILE A 227 1.60 9.34 -5.54
C ILE A 227 1.85 10.80 -5.15
N ALA A 228 3.12 11.20 -4.97
CA ALA A 228 3.50 12.52 -4.46
C ALA A 228 2.92 13.66 -5.31
N ASP A 229 2.90 13.50 -6.62
CA ASP A 229 2.40 14.47 -7.58
C ASP A 229 0.87 14.47 -7.73
N ASN A 230 0.16 13.52 -7.09
CA ASN A 230 -1.30 13.50 -7.09
C ASN A 230 -1.86 14.51 -6.08
N ALA A 231 -1.66 15.79 -6.34
CA ALA A 231 -2.08 16.87 -5.47
C ALA A 231 -3.59 16.84 -5.09
N PRO A 232 -4.53 16.44 -5.98
CA PRO A 232 -5.93 16.25 -5.59
C PRO A 232 -6.14 15.19 -4.50
N ALA A 233 -5.48 14.04 -4.61
CA ALA A 233 -5.56 12.96 -3.62
C ALA A 233 -4.90 13.38 -2.29
N VAL A 234 -3.70 13.96 -2.35
CA VAL A 234 -3.00 14.49 -1.16
C VAL A 234 -3.90 15.48 -0.40
N ARG A 235 -4.54 16.44 -1.13
CA ARG A 235 -5.48 17.39 -0.50
C ARG A 235 -6.71 16.69 0.10
N ALA A 236 -7.26 15.69 -0.58
CA ALA A 236 -8.42 14.95 -0.06
C ALA A 236 -8.08 14.23 1.25
N TYR A 237 -6.90 13.57 1.31
CA TYR A 237 -6.47 12.85 2.51
C TYR A 237 -6.06 13.79 3.64
N SER A 238 -5.38 14.89 3.34
CA SER A 238 -5.04 15.92 4.34
C SER A 238 -6.28 16.57 4.98
N LYS A 239 -7.39 16.74 4.23
CA LYS A 239 -8.66 17.22 4.79
C LYS A 239 -9.24 16.27 5.83
N VAL A 240 -9.02 14.96 5.69
CA VAL A 240 -9.47 13.95 6.65
C VAL A 240 -8.55 13.86 7.86
N GLY A 241 -7.37 14.48 7.80
CA GLY A 241 -6.41 14.53 8.91
C GLY A 241 -5.11 13.75 8.65
N PHE A 242 -4.94 13.13 7.49
CA PHE A 242 -3.70 12.45 7.17
C PHE A 242 -2.53 13.43 7.04
N LYS A 243 -1.38 13.04 7.57
CA LYS A 243 -0.12 13.79 7.51
C LYS A 243 0.95 12.96 6.79
N PRO A 244 1.80 13.56 5.95
CA PRO A 244 2.95 12.86 5.36
C PRO A 244 3.82 12.24 6.44
N TYR A 245 4.26 11.02 6.20
CA TYR A 245 5.10 10.27 7.14
C TYR A 245 6.44 9.86 6.52
N LYS A 246 6.41 9.23 5.35
CA LYS A 246 7.62 8.74 4.67
C LYS A 246 7.44 8.74 3.15
N THR A 247 8.54 8.94 2.44
CA THR A 247 8.55 8.88 0.97
C THR A 247 9.33 7.67 0.48
N TYR A 248 8.85 7.05 -0.59
CA TYR A 248 9.48 5.94 -1.28
C TYR A 248 9.57 6.23 -2.77
N LEU A 249 10.60 5.71 -3.40
CA LEU A 249 10.57 5.44 -4.83
C LEU A 249 9.62 4.27 -5.08
N SER A 250 8.68 4.41 -6.00
CA SER A 250 7.83 3.34 -6.48
C SER A 250 8.04 3.14 -7.98
N LEU A 251 8.21 1.91 -8.41
CA LEU A 251 8.37 1.59 -9.82
C LEU A 251 7.60 0.32 -10.20
N ARG A 252 7.24 0.24 -11.49
CA ARG A 252 6.62 -0.93 -12.10
C ARG A 252 7.34 -1.28 -13.40
N ARG A 253 7.61 -2.57 -13.60
CA ARG A 253 8.11 -3.14 -14.85
C ARG A 253 7.13 -4.14 -15.43
#